data_55ade552ea0fce48d0513fdc952a8646
#
_entry.id   55ade552ea0fce48d0513fdc952a8646
#
_cell.length_a   1.000
_cell.length_b   1.000
_cell.length_c   1.000
_cell.angle_alpha   90.00
_cell.angle_beta   90.00
_cell.angle_gamma   90.00
#
_symmetry.space_group_name_H-M   'P 1'
#
loop_
_entity.id
_entity.type
_entity.pdbx_description
1 polymer ?
#
loop_
_entity_poly.entity_id
_entity_poly.type
_entity_poly.pdbx_seq_one_letter_code
_entity_poly.pdbx_strand_id
1 'polypeptide(L)'
;IDTDLTDHSPTHAKNNRKKAHATWHRGYLFTFEAIIAAKVKELTGDDWALPYWNYLDNTNPDARRIPDAYLAATLPNGAPNPLSKYPRRAGITSLPSGNVAGFSLEAAEENDFIVGKNGTVGFGGGITGNFAQFGNWTGDLENNPHNTVHRLVGGNDGFMADPRLAGLDPLFWLHHCNID
;
A
#
# COMPACT_ATOMS: atom_id res chain seq x y z
N ILE A 1 28.42 9.60 4.00
CA ILE A 1 28.54 8.45 3.09
C ILE A 1 29.19 7.36 3.92
N ASP A 2 28.38 6.47 4.45
CA ASP A 2 28.85 5.34 5.24
C ASP A 2 29.34 4.26 4.26
N THR A 3 30.66 4.06 4.23
CA THR A 3 31.34 3.17 3.30
C THR A 3 31.60 1.79 3.90
N ASP A 4 30.98 1.43 5.02
CA ASP A 4 31.19 0.12 5.64
C ASP A 4 30.26 -0.96 5.04
N LEU A 5 30.62 -1.42 3.85
CA LEU A 5 29.98 -2.54 3.15
C LEU A 5 30.52 -3.91 3.57
N THR A 6 31.38 -3.98 4.62
CA THR A 6 32.11 -5.21 4.97
C THR A 6 31.57 -5.96 6.17
N ASP A 7 30.62 -5.39 6.94
CA ASP A 7 30.03 -6.12 8.08
C ASP A 7 28.94 -7.09 7.60
N HIS A 8 29.34 -8.35 7.37
CA HIS A 8 28.44 -9.47 7.08
C HIS A 8 27.84 -10.09 8.34
N SER A 9 27.76 -9.35 9.47
CA SER A 9 27.13 -9.90 10.67
C SER A 9 25.67 -10.24 10.42
N PRO A 10 25.14 -11.33 11.01
CA PRO A 10 23.74 -11.71 10.86
C PRO A 10 22.76 -10.62 11.30
N THR A 11 23.18 -9.71 12.17
CA THR A 11 22.40 -8.56 12.64
C THR A 11 22.27 -7.49 11.56
N HIS A 12 23.34 -7.15 10.83
CA HIS A 12 23.31 -6.16 9.74
C HIS A 12 22.50 -6.65 8.54
N ALA A 13 22.62 -7.92 8.19
CA ALA A 13 21.82 -8.51 7.12
C ALA A 13 20.32 -8.53 7.46
N LYS A 14 19.96 -8.72 8.74
CA LYS A 14 18.57 -8.65 9.21
C LYS A 14 18.00 -7.23 9.16
N ASN A 15 18.80 -6.21 9.52
CA ASN A 15 18.39 -4.80 9.48
C ASN A 15 18.21 -4.30 8.04
N ASN A 16 19.09 -4.71 7.12
CA ASN A 16 18.99 -4.33 5.71
C ASN A 16 17.74 -4.93 5.02
N ARG A 17 17.30 -6.14 5.42
CA ARG A 17 16.09 -6.73 4.87
C ARG A 17 14.81 -6.03 5.33
N LYS A 18 14.78 -5.43 6.53
CA LYS A 18 13.62 -4.68 7.04
C LYS A 18 13.48 -3.30 6.40
N LYS A 19 14.60 -2.64 6.07
CA LYS A 19 14.61 -1.45 5.22
C LYS A 19 14.06 -1.74 3.81
N ALA A 20 14.09 -2.99 3.39
CA ALA A 20 13.72 -3.41 2.04
C ALA A 20 12.22 -3.33 1.76
N HIS A 21 11.31 -3.39 2.77
CA HIS A 21 9.87 -3.43 2.49
C HIS A 21 9.36 -2.13 1.85
N ALA A 22 9.56 -0.99 2.48
CA ALA A 22 9.16 0.30 1.91
C ALA A 22 9.96 0.62 0.62
N THR A 23 11.27 0.39 0.63
CA THR A 23 12.13 0.59 -0.54
C THR A 23 11.77 -0.34 -1.71
N TRP A 24 11.35 -1.58 -1.40
CA TRP A 24 10.92 -2.53 -2.42
C TRP A 24 9.61 -2.09 -3.08
N HIS A 25 8.63 -1.65 -2.30
CA HIS A 25 7.37 -1.15 -2.84
C HIS A 25 7.57 0.10 -3.69
N ARG A 26 8.43 1.03 -3.30
CA ARG A 26 8.80 2.20 -4.11
C ARG A 26 9.39 1.80 -5.47
N GLY A 27 10.34 0.86 -5.49
CA GLY A 27 10.89 0.34 -6.75
C GLY A 27 9.84 -0.35 -7.63
N TYR A 28 8.91 -1.03 -6.99
CA TYR A 28 7.80 -1.72 -7.65
C TYR A 28 6.81 -0.73 -8.27
N LEU A 29 6.40 0.31 -7.52
CA LEU A 29 5.55 1.40 -8.00
C LEU A 29 6.20 2.14 -9.17
N PHE A 30 7.46 2.51 -9.03
CA PHE A 30 8.22 3.19 -10.08
C PHE A 30 8.24 2.38 -11.39
N THR A 31 8.49 1.08 -11.30
CA THR A 31 8.52 0.20 -12.47
C THR A 31 7.14 0.08 -13.11
N PHE A 32 6.09 -0.11 -12.30
CA PHE A 32 4.71 -0.19 -12.78
C PHE A 32 4.28 1.11 -13.47
N GLU A 33 4.53 2.25 -12.82
CA GLU A 33 4.21 3.57 -13.39
C GLU A 33 4.90 3.78 -14.73
N ALA A 34 6.20 3.47 -14.83
CA ALA A 34 6.94 3.62 -16.08
C ALA A 34 6.34 2.78 -17.23
N ILE A 35 5.92 1.53 -16.94
CA ILE A 35 5.30 0.66 -17.93
C ILE A 35 3.96 1.23 -18.41
N ILE A 36 3.10 1.64 -17.46
CA ILE A 36 1.76 2.15 -17.82
C ILE A 36 1.86 3.51 -18.51
N ALA A 37 2.72 4.41 -18.02
CA ALA A 37 2.94 5.72 -18.63
C ALA A 37 3.42 5.60 -20.09
N ALA A 38 4.38 4.70 -20.36
CA ALA A 38 4.83 4.43 -21.72
C ALA A 38 3.68 3.94 -22.61
N LYS A 39 2.82 3.07 -22.09
CA LYS A 39 1.68 2.53 -22.85
C LYS A 39 0.59 3.57 -23.08
N VAL A 40 0.29 4.41 -22.11
CA VAL A 40 -0.65 5.52 -22.26
C VAL A 40 -0.12 6.49 -23.31
N LYS A 41 1.16 6.88 -23.22
CA LYS A 41 1.80 7.76 -24.21
C LYS A 41 1.73 7.22 -25.64
N GLU A 42 1.98 5.92 -25.80
CA GLU A 42 1.85 5.23 -27.10
C GLU A 42 0.44 5.31 -27.67
N LEU A 43 -0.58 5.09 -26.81
CA LEU A 43 -1.97 4.95 -27.26
C LEU A 43 -2.70 6.28 -27.43
N THR A 44 -2.40 7.28 -26.62
CA THR A 44 -3.16 8.54 -26.55
C THR A 44 -2.34 9.77 -26.89
N GLY A 45 -1.02 9.68 -26.79
CA GLY A 45 -0.14 10.86 -26.88
C GLY A 45 -0.01 11.65 -25.58
N ASP A 46 -0.78 11.31 -24.54
CA ASP A 46 -0.79 12.03 -23.28
C ASP A 46 0.29 11.52 -22.31
N ASP A 47 0.70 12.38 -21.39
CA ASP A 47 1.52 11.99 -20.25
C ASP A 47 0.61 11.44 -19.14
N TRP A 48 1.11 10.47 -18.39
CA TRP A 48 0.38 9.82 -17.32
C TRP A 48 1.28 9.59 -16.11
N ALA A 49 0.73 9.78 -14.92
CA ALA A 49 1.35 9.42 -13.65
C ALA A 49 0.42 8.52 -12.86
N LEU A 50 0.98 7.65 -12.03
CA LEU A 50 0.21 6.76 -11.18
C LEU A 50 -0.60 7.57 -10.16
N PRO A 51 -1.93 7.52 -10.20
CA PRO A 51 -2.75 8.19 -9.22
C PRO A 51 -2.64 7.50 -7.86
N TYR A 52 -2.86 8.26 -6.80
CA TYR A 52 -2.96 7.73 -5.43
C TYR A 52 -4.37 7.89 -4.88
N TRP A 53 -4.77 7.00 -3.99
CA TRP A 53 -6.06 7.07 -3.31
C TRP A 53 -5.87 7.71 -1.93
N ASN A 54 -6.14 9.02 -1.84
CA ASN A 54 -5.92 9.80 -0.62
C ASN A 54 -7.04 9.59 0.43
N TYR A 55 -7.22 8.37 0.89
CA TYR A 55 -8.25 8.01 1.89
C TYR A 55 -7.98 8.58 3.30
N LEU A 56 -6.83 9.19 3.53
CA LEU A 56 -6.46 9.86 4.79
C LEU A 56 -6.85 11.34 4.84
N ASP A 57 -7.34 11.90 3.74
CA ASP A 57 -7.81 13.29 3.70
C ASP A 57 -9.11 13.45 4.49
N ASN A 58 -8.99 13.98 5.70
CA ASN A 58 -10.13 14.23 6.58
C ASN A 58 -10.94 15.48 6.19
N THR A 59 -10.49 16.27 5.23
CA THR A 59 -11.19 17.46 4.74
C THR A 59 -12.16 17.13 3.59
N ASN A 60 -11.94 16.00 2.91
CA ASN A 60 -12.79 15.53 1.85
C ASN A 60 -13.70 14.39 2.35
N PRO A 61 -15.02 14.58 2.42
CA PRO A 61 -15.96 13.55 2.90
C PRO A 61 -15.96 12.28 2.02
N ASP A 62 -15.57 12.40 0.76
CA ASP A 62 -15.51 11.28 -0.20
C ASP A 62 -14.12 10.65 -0.31
N ALA A 63 -13.13 11.10 0.44
CA ALA A 63 -11.75 10.60 0.36
C ALA A 63 -11.65 9.06 0.49
N ARG A 64 -12.51 8.47 1.32
CA ARG A 64 -12.55 7.02 1.59
C ARG A 64 -13.37 6.21 0.59
N ARG A 65 -14.07 6.88 -0.32
CA ARG A 65 -14.80 6.23 -1.40
C ARG A 65 -13.82 5.60 -2.39
N ILE A 66 -14.08 4.38 -2.78
CA ILE A 66 -13.33 3.78 -3.90
C ILE A 66 -13.67 4.58 -5.16
N PRO A 67 -12.67 5.05 -5.93
CA PRO A 67 -12.94 5.84 -7.11
C PRO A 67 -13.88 5.11 -8.09
N ASP A 68 -14.84 5.84 -8.64
CA ASP A 68 -15.91 5.27 -9.51
C ASP A 68 -15.36 4.49 -10.68
N ALA A 69 -14.21 4.87 -11.22
CA ALA A 69 -13.52 4.14 -12.27
C ALA A 69 -13.23 2.66 -11.92
N TYR A 70 -13.17 2.32 -10.63
CA TYR A 70 -12.90 0.96 -10.14
C TYR A 70 -14.17 0.23 -9.70
N LEU A 71 -15.32 0.90 -9.67
CA LEU A 71 -16.61 0.35 -9.25
C LEU A 71 -17.58 0.18 -10.41
N ALA A 72 -17.56 1.08 -11.39
CA ALA A 72 -18.50 1.05 -12.52
C ALA A 72 -18.33 -0.25 -13.31
N ALA A 73 -19.44 -0.96 -13.55
CA ALA A 73 -19.44 -2.22 -14.31
C ALA A 73 -19.05 -2.03 -15.79
N THR A 74 -19.34 -0.85 -16.33
CA THR A 74 -19.06 -0.51 -17.72
C THR A 74 -18.28 0.81 -17.83
N LEU A 75 -17.51 0.93 -18.90
CA LEU A 75 -16.89 2.18 -19.32
C LEU A 75 -17.94 3.15 -19.93
N PRO A 76 -17.64 4.44 -20.11
CA PRO A 76 -18.56 5.40 -20.74
C PRO A 76 -19.05 5.00 -22.15
N ASN A 77 -18.28 4.20 -22.86
CA ASN A 77 -18.64 3.67 -24.19
C ASN A 77 -19.50 2.39 -24.12
N GLY A 78 -19.93 1.95 -22.93
CA GLY A 78 -20.72 0.75 -22.71
C GLY A 78 -19.96 -0.57 -22.67
N ALA A 79 -18.65 -0.57 -22.93
CA ALA A 79 -17.83 -1.78 -22.84
C ALA A 79 -17.65 -2.22 -21.36
N PRO A 80 -17.44 -3.52 -21.08
CA PRO A 80 -17.11 -3.99 -19.74
C PRO A 80 -15.89 -3.26 -19.18
N ASN A 81 -15.99 -2.81 -17.93
CA ASN A 81 -14.88 -2.13 -17.28
C ASN A 81 -13.86 -3.15 -16.72
N PRO A 82 -12.63 -3.20 -17.23
CA PRO A 82 -11.64 -4.15 -16.76
C PRO A 82 -11.17 -3.88 -15.32
N LEU A 83 -11.34 -2.65 -14.79
CA LEU A 83 -10.90 -2.27 -13.45
C LEU A 83 -11.87 -2.71 -12.35
N SER A 84 -13.13 -3.05 -12.69
CA SER A 84 -14.17 -3.41 -11.71
C SER A 84 -14.33 -4.91 -11.47
N LYS A 85 -13.71 -5.75 -12.29
CA LYS A 85 -13.94 -7.21 -12.32
C LYS A 85 -13.19 -8.01 -11.25
N TYR A 86 -12.32 -7.38 -10.49
CA TYR A 86 -11.46 -8.08 -9.54
C TYR A 86 -12.22 -8.42 -8.26
N PRO A 87 -12.01 -9.63 -7.69
CA PRO A 87 -12.63 -10.02 -6.43
C PRO A 87 -12.25 -9.08 -5.29
N ARG A 88 -13.26 -8.51 -4.64
CA ARG A 88 -13.17 -7.64 -3.46
C ARG A 88 -14.27 -8.04 -2.48
N ARG A 89 -14.20 -7.53 -1.26
CA ARG A 89 -15.26 -7.74 -0.27
C ARG A 89 -16.63 -7.36 -0.86
N ALA A 90 -17.60 -8.25 -0.72
CA ALA A 90 -18.94 -8.03 -1.26
C ALA A 90 -19.54 -6.68 -0.80
N GLY A 91 -20.01 -5.88 -1.75
CA GLY A 91 -20.64 -4.59 -1.50
C GLY A 91 -19.71 -3.47 -1.03
N ILE A 92 -18.38 -3.66 -1.07
CA ILE A 92 -17.44 -2.59 -0.70
C ILE A 92 -17.48 -1.45 -1.74
N THR A 93 -17.83 -0.26 -1.29
CA THR A 93 -17.78 0.97 -2.10
C THR A 93 -16.98 2.08 -1.44
N SER A 94 -16.70 1.94 -0.16
CA SER A 94 -15.95 2.91 0.64
C SER A 94 -15.27 2.20 1.81
N LEU A 95 -14.15 2.75 2.26
CA LEU A 95 -13.60 2.43 3.57
C LEU A 95 -14.50 3.06 4.66
N PRO A 96 -14.49 2.53 5.90
CA PRO A 96 -15.31 3.07 6.99
C PRO A 96 -15.06 4.56 7.21
N SER A 97 -16.14 5.32 7.47
CA SER A 97 -16.09 6.72 7.87
C SER A 97 -15.81 6.87 9.36
N GLY A 98 -15.36 8.06 9.78
CA GLY A 98 -15.09 8.37 11.19
C GLY A 98 -13.67 8.01 11.64
N ASN A 99 -13.42 8.18 12.94
CA ASN A 99 -12.13 7.87 13.56
C ASN A 99 -12.03 6.37 13.81
N VAL A 100 -11.75 5.61 12.77
CA VAL A 100 -11.57 4.16 12.83
C VAL A 100 -10.10 3.89 13.12
N ALA A 101 -9.83 3.15 14.18
CA ALA A 101 -8.47 2.67 14.47
C ALA A 101 -7.89 1.99 13.22
N GLY A 102 -6.73 2.46 12.78
CA GLY A 102 -6.07 1.96 11.58
C GLY A 102 -6.12 2.89 10.36
N PHE A 103 -6.73 4.08 10.48
CA PHE A 103 -6.67 5.15 9.48
C PHE A 103 -6.13 6.43 10.12
N SER A 104 -4.85 6.45 10.44
CA SER A 104 -4.19 7.64 10.97
C SER A 104 -2.84 7.84 10.31
N LEU A 105 -2.33 9.07 10.40
CA LEU A 105 -0.97 9.42 10.03
C LEU A 105 0.01 9.23 11.21
N GLU A 106 -0.44 8.67 12.33
CA GLU A 106 0.41 8.47 13.54
C GLU A 106 1.71 7.73 13.21
N ALA A 107 1.65 6.76 12.29
CA ALA A 107 2.85 6.09 11.83
C ALA A 107 3.88 7.04 11.19
N ALA A 108 3.44 8.12 10.55
CA ALA A 108 4.34 9.11 9.95
C ALA A 108 4.96 10.05 11.00
N GLU A 109 4.39 10.11 12.20
CA GLU A 109 4.91 10.89 13.35
C GLU A 109 5.92 10.08 14.17
N GLU A 110 6.06 8.77 13.92
CA GLU A 110 7.03 7.93 14.60
C GLU A 110 8.45 8.26 14.13
N ASN A 111 9.28 8.71 15.09
CA ASN A 111 10.65 9.14 14.82
C ASN A 111 11.64 7.98 14.69
N ASP A 112 11.29 6.83 15.25
CA ASP A 112 12.14 5.65 15.28
C ASP A 112 11.74 4.70 14.16
N PHE A 113 12.68 4.42 13.25
CA PHE A 113 12.38 3.55 12.10
C PHE A 113 12.19 2.08 12.49
N ILE A 114 12.94 1.58 13.46
CA ILE A 114 12.97 0.14 13.80
C ILE A 114 12.26 -0.17 15.11
N VAL A 115 12.54 0.59 16.15
CA VAL A 115 11.93 0.43 17.49
C VAL A 115 11.53 1.81 17.97
N GLY A 116 10.26 1.97 18.26
CA GLY A 116 9.74 3.17 18.85
C GLY A 116 10.19 3.35 20.32
N LYS A 117 9.98 4.54 20.84
CA LYS A 117 10.23 4.85 22.24
C LYS A 117 9.50 3.86 23.13
N ASN A 118 10.14 3.43 24.21
CA ASN A 118 9.60 2.48 25.21
C ASN A 118 9.38 1.04 24.69
N GLY A 119 10.06 0.61 23.64
CA GLY A 119 9.96 -0.75 23.13
C GLY A 119 8.72 -1.01 22.28
N THR A 120 8.05 0.06 21.83
CA THR A 120 7.00 -0.03 20.81
C THR A 120 7.59 -0.39 19.45
N VAL A 121 6.74 -0.78 18.52
CA VAL A 121 7.15 -1.03 17.14
C VAL A 121 7.39 0.31 16.46
N GLY A 122 8.52 0.49 15.76
CA GLY A 122 8.79 1.71 15.01
C GLY A 122 8.07 1.73 13.65
N PHE A 123 8.22 2.83 12.91
CA PHE A 123 7.62 3.05 11.59
C PHE A 123 7.79 1.86 10.65
N GLY A 124 9.01 1.33 10.54
CA GLY A 124 9.35 0.23 9.61
C GLY A 124 9.40 -1.15 10.25
N GLY A 125 9.02 -1.32 11.50
CA GLY A 125 8.97 -2.59 12.19
C GLY A 125 9.90 -2.78 13.40
N GLY A 126 9.73 -3.90 14.11
CA GLY A 126 10.53 -4.26 15.28
C GLY A 126 11.85 -4.96 14.95
N ILE A 127 12.76 -5.06 15.95
CA ILE A 127 14.13 -5.58 15.77
C ILE A 127 14.19 -7.10 15.67
N THR A 128 13.25 -7.84 16.28
CA THR A 128 13.41 -9.26 16.53
C THR A 128 12.70 -10.15 15.51
N GLY A 129 13.41 -10.81 14.78
CA GLY A 129 13.54 -12.16 14.31
C GLY A 129 12.66 -12.73 13.27
N ASN A 130 11.40 -12.64 13.20
CA ASN A 130 10.61 -13.38 12.22
C ASN A 130 10.01 -12.49 11.13
N PHE A 131 10.24 -12.89 9.88
CA PHE A 131 9.69 -12.26 8.67
C PHE A 131 8.24 -12.68 8.41
N ALA A 132 7.42 -12.79 9.46
CA ALA A 132 6.00 -12.96 9.25
C ALA A 132 5.44 -11.62 8.79
N GLN A 133 4.73 -11.62 7.68
CA GLN A 133 4.03 -10.45 7.13
C GLN A 133 2.92 -9.96 8.08
N PHE A 134 2.56 -10.78 9.05
CA PHE A 134 1.57 -10.50 10.08
C PHE A 134 2.14 -10.93 11.44
N GLY A 135 2.10 -10.05 12.41
CA GLY A 135 2.54 -10.33 13.78
C GLY A 135 3.08 -9.12 14.51
N ASN A 136 3.57 -9.31 15.73
CA ASN A 136 4.07 -8.26 16.64
C ASN A 136 5.32 -7.51 16.14
N TRP A 137 5.78 -7.79 14.93
CA TRP A 137 7.00 -7.23 14.33
C TRP A 137 6.72 -6.34 13.12
N THR A 138 5.46 -6.25 12.72
CA THR A 138 4.99 -5.41 11.63
C THR A 138 5.17 -3.95 12.03
N GLY A 139 5.71 -3.12 11.16
CA GLY A 139 5.89 -1.69 11.40
C GLY A 139 4.55 -0.96 11.52
N ASP A 140 4.57 0.21 12.16
CA ASP A 140 3.34 0.98 12.37
C ASP A 140 2.69 1.35 11.03
N LEU A 141 3.45 1.77 10.03
CA LEU A 141 2.94 2.05 8.70
C LEU A 141 2.34 0.79 8.03
N GLU A 142 2.98 -0.36 8.20
CA GLU A 142 2.51 -1.63 7.64
C GLU A 142 1.22 -2.09 8.33
N ASN A 143 1.10 -1.90 9.65
CA ASN A 143 -0.13 -2.21 10.38
C ASN A 143 -1.24 -1.26 9.99
N ASN A 144 -0.95 0.05 9.98
CA ASN A 144 -1.91 1.12 9.79
C ASN A 144 -1.28 2.26 8.97
N PRO A 145 -1.84 2.62 7.83
CA PRO A 145 -3.11 2.13 7.27
C PRO A 145 -2.97 0.91 6.34
N HIS A 146 -1.75 0.44 6.01
CA HIS A 146 -1.50 -0.53 4.94
C HIS A 146 -2.33 -1.81 5.08
N ASN A 147 -2.06 -2.64 6.11
CA ASN A 147 -2.77 -3.91 6.30
C ASN A 147 -4.27 -3.73 6.55
N THR A 148 -4.66 -2.60 7.14
CA THR A 148 -6.07 -2.30 7.38
C THR A 148 -6.84 -2.10 6.08
N VAL A 149 -6.30 -1.34 5.13
CA VAL A 149 -6.93 -1.16 3.80
C VAL A 149 -6.98 -2.47 3.04
N HIS A 150 -5.91 -3.25 3.03
CA HIS A 150 -5.87 -4.57 2.40
C HIS A 150 -7.01 -5.47 2.89
N ARG A 151 -7.19 -5.57 4.21
CA ARG A 151 -8.27 -6.40 4.81
C ARG A 151 -9.66 -5.86 4.52
N LEU A 152 -9.85 -4.56 4.55
CA LEU A 152 -11.16 -3.95 4.34
C LEU A 152 -11.62 -4.06 2.90
N VAL A 153 -10.73 -3.87 1.95
CA VAL A 153 -11.05 -3.99 0.51
C VAL A 153 -11.15 -5.46 0.10
N GLY A 154 -10.24 -6.30 0.54
CA GLY A 154 -10.21 -7.71 0.17
C GLY A 154 -11.27 -8.55 0.88
N GLY A 155 -11.53 -8.29 2.15
CA GLY A 155 -12.42 -9.16 2.95
C GLY A 155 -11.81 -10.55 3.13
N ASN A 156 -12.62 -11.60 2.99
CA ASN A 156 -12.16 -12.99 3.15
C ASN A 156 -11.57 -13.57 1.86
N ASP A 157 -12.13 -13.21 0.70
CA ASP A 157 -11.86 -13.91 -0.57
C ASP A 157 -11.38 -12.96 -1.67
N GLY A 158 -11.25 -11.66 -1.39
CA GLY A 158 -10.80 -10.68 -2.37
C GLY A 158 -9.28 -10.66 -2.51
N PHE A 159 -8.81 -10.27 -3.68
CA PHE A 159 -7.38 -10.25 -4.00
C PHE A 159 -6.57 -9.38 -3.06
N MET A 160 -7.09 -8.23 -2.66
CA MET A 160 -6.40 -7.33 -1.74
C MET A 160 -6.09 -7.95 -0.37
N ALA A 161 -6.80 -9.00 0.06
CA ALA A 161 -6.52 -9.70 1.32
C ALA A 161 -5.47 -10.80 1.20
N ASP A 162 -5.09 -11.21 0.01
CA ASP A 162 -4.05 -12.23 -0.22
C ASP A 162 -2.78 -11.57 -0.80
N PRO A 163 -1.66 -11.55 -0.08
CA PRO A 163 -0.41 -10.95 -0.54
C PRO A 163 0.10 -11.46 -1.89
N ARG A 164 -0.28 -12.70 -2.26
CA ARG A 164 0.12 -13.33 -3.54
C ARG A 164 -0.71 -12.81 -4.72
N LEU A 165 -1.89 -12.28 -4.46
CA LEU A 165 -2.86 -11.86 -5.46
C LEU A 165 -3.12 -10.35 -5.45
N ALA A 166 -2.78 -9.66 -4.36
CA ALA A 166 -3.14 -8.26 -4.14
C ALA A 166 -2.71 -7.35 -5.30
N GLY A 167 -1.51 -7.56 -5.85
CA GLY A 167 -1.00 -6.79 -7.00
C GLY A 167 -1.78 -6.98 -8.31
N LEU A 168 -2.68 -7.97 -8.38
CA LEU A 168 -3.57 -8.16 -9.52
C LEU A 168 -4.78 -7.22 -9.47
N ASP A 169 -5.17 -6.74 -8.28
CA ASP A 169 -6.24 -5.74 -8.16
C ASP A 169 -5.66 -4.33 -8.43
N PRO A 170 -6.18 -3.57 -9.41
CA PRO A 170 -5.69 -2.22 -9.69
C PRO A 170 -5.73 -1.26 -8.50
N LEU A 171 -6.61 -1.45 -7.51
CA LEU A 171 -6.63 -0.66 -6.28
C LEU A 171 -5.36 -0.82 -5.43
N PHE A 172 -4.66 -1.94 -5.55
CA PHE A 172 -3.37 -2.15 -4.91
C PHE A 172 -2.38 -1.02 -5.23
N TRP A 173 -2.29 -0.65 -6.48
CA TRP A 173 -1.34 0.35 -6.96
C TRP A 173 -1.65 1.74 -6.43
N LEU A 174 -2.94 2.12 -6.39
CA LEU A 174 -3.38 3.40 -5.83
C LEU A 174 -3.16 3.48 -4.32
N HIS A 175 -3.43 2.36 -3.62
CA HIS A 175 -3.21 2.23 -2.20
C HIS A 175 -1.72 2.35 -1.85
N HIS A 176 -0.87 1.61 -2.54
CA HIS A 176 0.57 1.65 -2.30
C HIS A 176 1.20 2.99 -2.69
N CYS A 177 0.70 3.66 -3.72
CA CYS A 177 1.13 5.01 -4.07
C CYS A 177 0.76 6.03 -2.97
N ASN A 178 -0.33 5.82 -2.23
CA ASN A 178 -0.69 6.64 -1.08
C ASN A 178 0.15 6.34 0.17
N ILE A 179 0.70 5.13 0.27
CA ILE A 179 1.60 4.72 1.37
C ILE A 179 3.02 5.27 1.16
N ASP A 180 3.50 5.36 -0.10
CA ASP A 180 4.83 5.83 -0.48
C ASP A 180 5.00 7.33 -0.29
#